data_315cacda511c6fb26f2a5d2739f927bc
#
_entry.id   315cacda511c6fb26f2a5d2739f927bc
#
_cell.length_a   1.000
_cell.length_b   1.000
_cell.length_c   1.000
_cell.angle_alpha   90.00
_cell.angle_beta   90.00
_cell.angle_gamma   90.00
#
_symmetry.space_group_name_H-M   'P 1'
#
loop_
_entity.id
_entity.type
_entity.pdbx_description
1 polymer ?
#
loop_
_entity_poly.entity_id
_entity_poly.type
_entity_poly.pdbx_seq_one_letter_code
_entity_poly.pdbx_strand_id
1 'polypeptide(L)'
;APLFDCPTDDVDTIVARISDYKRAPIRKETTLILFDEVQLCERALNSLRSFSGSGWRICATGSQLGVATRKRKLPFPSGVRQETMHPLSFEEFLWALDEEQMADAIRTHAGTLETYAAHQAALSLFHRYQIVGGMPAAVNAYRKTLSIEDARVEQREINETYTADMTDPENGISGVAARKVWRSMPSQLLRSSTKKFKYSEVERGGRRAKLIEPLDWLEGAGIISVNNLTEGIEPPLVPFA
;
A
#
# COMPACT_ATOMS: atom_id res chain seq x y z
N ALA A 1 24.55 2.33 3.45
CA ALA A 1 24.89 1.27 4.43
C ALA A 1 26.24 0.64 4.02
N PRO A 2 27.17 0.36 4.95
CA PRO A 2 28.51 -0.17 4.62
C PRO A 2 28.46 -1.51 3.87
N LEU A 3 27.37 -2.27 3.97
CA LEU A 3 27.15 -3.50 3.23
C LEU A 3 27.18 -3.32 1.71
N PHE A 4 26.76 -2.14 1.23
CA PHE A 4 26.71 -1.82 -0.20
C PHE A 4 27.85 -0.89 -0.66
N ASP A 5 28.94 -0.76 0.12
CA ASP A 5 30.14 -0.04 -0.28
C ASP A 5 31.04 -0.88 -1.22
N CYS A 6 30.41 -1.49 -2.23
CA CYS A 6 31.00 -2.27 -3.31
C CYS A 6 30.21 -1.99 -4.59
N PRO A 7 30.70 -2.42 -5.76
CA PRO A 7 29.92 -2.36 -6.98
C PRO A 7 28.55 -3.04 -6.80
N THR A 8 27.48 -2.42 -7.29
CA THR A 8 26.11 -2.93 -7.12
C THR A 8 25.80 -4.15 -7.99
N ASP A 9 26.66 -4.48 -8.91
CA ASP A 9 26.65 -5.66 -9.76
C ASP A 9 27.44 -6.85 -9.19
N ASP A 10 28.22 -6.64 -8.14
CA ASP A 10 28.96 -7.70 -7.44
C ASP A 10 28.09 -8.33 -6.34
N VAL A 11 27.18 -9.19 -6.76
CA VAL A 11 26.23 -9.88 -5.88
C VAL A 11 26.95 -10.76 -4.84
N ASP A 12 28.01 -11.44 -5.23
CA ASP A 12 28.72 -12.36 -4.33
C ASP A 12 29.44 -11.60 -3.21
N THR A 13 30.03 -10.46 -3.51
CA THR A 13 30.58 -9.57 -2.46
C THR A 13 29.49 -9.00 -1.55
N ILE A 14 28.34 -8.61 -2.09
CA ILE A 14 27.22 -8.13 -1.26
C ILE A 14 26.77 -9.24 -0.31
N VAL A 15 26.57 -10.46 -0.81
CA VAL A 15 26.14 -11.60 0.00
C VAL A 15 27.20 -11.99 1.05
N ALA A 16 28.48 -11.99 0.71
CA ALA A 16 29.55 -12.23 1.68
C ALA A 16 29.52 -11.22 2.82
N ARG A 17 29.37 -9.92 2.51
CA ARG A 17 29.26 -8.86 3.53
C ARG A 17 28.01 -8.99 4.40
N ILE A 18 26.88 -9.42 3.82
CA ILE A 18 25.67 -9.72 4.59
C ILE A 18 25.91 -10.91 5.54
N SER A 19 26.59 -11.96 5.07
CA SER A 19 26.97 -13.12 5.86
C SER A 19 27.85 -12.74 7.04
N ASP A 20 28.87 -11.91 6.82
CA ASP A 20 29.76 -11.39 7.85
C ASP A 20 29.02 -10.54 8.86
N TYR A 21 28.18 -9.62 8.39
CA TYR A 21 27.37 -8.75 9.25
C TYR A 21 26.41 -9.53 10.14
N LYS A 22 25.74 -10.54 9.57
CA LYS A 22 24.80 -11.41 10.30
C LYS A 22 25.52 -12.49 11.12
N ARG A 23 26.83 -12.69 10.91
CA ARG A 23 27.61 -13.77 11.52
C ARG A 23 26.97 -15.15 11.30
N ALA A 24 26.40 -15.34 10.13
CA ALA A 24 25.68 -16.55 9.77
C ALA A 24 25.99 -16.93 8.31
N PRO A 25 26.18 -18.22 8.01
CA PRO A 25 26.42 -18.65 6.65
C PRO A 25 25.17 -18.48 5.80
N ILE A 26 25.32 -17.86 4.63
CA ILE A 26 24.26 -17.68 3.64
C ILE A 26 24.49 -18.67 2.51
N ARG A 27 23.49 -19.49 2.22
CA ARG A 27 23.52 -20.51 1.18
C ARG A 27 22.43 -20.26 0.14
N LYS A 28 22.79 -20.30 -1.11
CA LYS A 28 21.90 -19.97 -2.25
C LYS A 28 20.62 -20.81 -2.27
N GLU A 29 20.73 -22.09 -1.89
CA GLU A 29 19.65 -23.06 -1.97
C GLU A 29 18.62 -22.91 -0.84
N THR A 30 19.05 -22.43 0.32
CA THR A 30 18.26 -22.47 1.56
C THR A 30 17.96 -21.09 2.16
N THR A 31 18.58 -20.03 1.63
CA THR A 31 18.44 -18.69 2.20
C THR A 31 17.57 -17.80 1.31
N LEU A 32 16.60 -17.12 1.90
CA LEU A 32 15.91 -15.98 1.33
C LEU A 32 16.53 -14.70 1.90
N ILE A 33 16.97 -13.81 1.02
CA ILE A 33 17.47 -12.48 1.40
C ILE A 33 16.29 -11.51 1.32
N LEU A 34 16.01 -10.81 2.42
CA LEU A 34 14.98 -9.78 2.47
C LEU A 34 15.62 -8.42 2.74
N PHE A 35 15.43 -7.49 1.80
CA PHE A 35 15.75 -6.07 1.98
C PHE A 35 14.49 -5.33 2.39
N ASP A 36 14.49 -4.82 3.60
CA ASP A 36 13.37 -4.04 4.12
C ASP A 36 13.61 -2.54 3.91
N GLU A 37 12.56 -1.80 3.52
CA GLU A 37 12.59 -0.36 3.20
C GLU A 37 13.70 -0.01 2.20
N VAL A 38 13.77 -0.76 1.10
CA VAL A 38 14.88 -0.70 0.14
C VAL A 38 15.08 0.69 -0.48
N GLN A 39 14.04 1.53 -0.52
CA GLN A 39 14.12 2.91 -1.02
C GLN A 39 15.00 3.81 -0.15
N LEU A 40 15.27 3.45 1.11
CA LEU A 40 16.19 4.19 1.99
C LEU A 40 17.67 3.98 1.60
N CYS A 41 17.97 3.00 0.75
CA CYS A 41 19.32 2.72 0.29
C CYS A 41 19.35 2.54 -1.23
N GLU A 42 19.71 3.61 -1.95
CA GLU A 42 19.76 3.61 -3.42
C GLU A 42 20.64 2.50 -4.00
N ARG A 43 21.78 2.19 -3.35
CA ARG A 43 22.67 1.10 -3.77
C ARG A 43 22.02 -0.26 -3.60
N ALA A 44 21.25 -0.48 -2.52
CA ALA A 44 20.46 -1.69 -2.34
C ALA A 44 19.40 -1.84 -3.43
N LEU A 45 18.67 -0.76 -3.72
CA LEU A 45 17.66 -0.74 -4.78
C LEU A 45 18.28 -1.06 -6.15
N ASN A 46 19.41 -0.44 -6.49
CA ASN A 46 20.08 -0.66 -7.75
C ASN A 46 20.65 -2.09 -7.87
N SER A 47 21.10 -2.71 -6.76
CA SER A 47 21.61 -4.08 -6.76
C SER A 47 20.55 -5.13 -7.08
N LEU A 48 19.25 -4.83 -6.90
CA LEU A 48 18.17 -5.77 -7.21
C LEU A 48 18.22 -6.27 -8.66
N ARG A 49 18.65 -5.40 -9.59
CA ARG A 49 18.82 -5.79 -10.99
C ARG A 49 19.85 -6.92 -11.14
N SER A 50 20.94 -6.84 -10.41
CA SER A 50 22.05 -7.81 -10.49
C SER A 50 21.73 -9.12 -9.78
N PHE A 51 20.87 -9.06 -8.76
CA PHE A 51 20.30 -10.26 -8.17
C PHE A 51 19.40 -11.05 -9.13
N SER A 52 18.74 -10.35 -10.07
CA SER A 52 17.94 -11.01 -11.11
C SER A 52 18.82 -11.88 -11.98
N GLY A 53 18.52 -13.17 -12.05
CA GLY A 53 19.34 -14.15 -12.80
C GLY A 53 20.57 -14.66 -12.07
N SER A 54 20.95 -14.13 -10.90
CA SER A 54 22.08 -14.60 -10.10
C SER A 54 21.84 -15.97 -9.44
N GLY A 55 20.57 -16.41 -9.40
CA GLY A 55 20.13 -17.62 -8.71
C GLY A 55 19.92 -17.45 -7.20
N TRP A 56 20.19 -16.28 -6.62
CA TRP A 56 19.80 -15.96 -5.25
C TRP A 56 18.32 -15.68 -5.16
N ARG A 57 17.70 -16.12 -4.06
CA ARG A 57 16.31 -15.76 -3.73
C ARG A 57 16.31 -14.45 -2.97
N ILE A 58 15.75 -13.41 -3.57
CA ILE A 58 15.67 -12.09 -2.97
C ILE A 58 14.25 -11.55 -3.02
N CYS A 59 13.85 -10.88 -1.97
CA CYS A 59 12.65 -10.06 -1.89
C CYS A 59 13.04 -8.69 -1.34
N ALA A 60 12.38 -7.65 -1.78
CA ALA A 60 12.57 -6.31 -1.24
C ALA A 60 11.22 -5.70 -0.93
N THR A 61 11.12 -5.00 0.21
CA THR A 61 9.95 -4.24 0.58
C THR A 61 10.24 -2.75 0.54
N GLY A 62 9.20 -1.96 0.40
CA GLY A 62 9.31 -0.50 0.49
C GLY A 62 7.95 0.16 0.47
N SER A 63 7.62 0.86 1.54
CA SER A 63 6.34 1.53 1.73
C SER A 63 6.15 2.73 0.78
N GLN A 64 7.25 3.33 0.30
CA GLN A 64 7.25 4.53 -0.54
C GLN A 64 7.95 4.32 -1.89
N LEU A 65 8.01 3.09 -2.37
CA LEU A 65 8.67 2.79 -3.66
C LEU A 65 8.06 3.58 -4.83
N GLY A 66 6.74 3.76 -4.85
CA GLY A 66 6.06 4.55 -5.86
C GLY A 66 6.45 6.03 -5.84
N VAL A 67 6.67 6.60 -4.66
CA VAL A 67 7.12 8.00 -4.50
C VAL A 67 8.59 8.12 -4.90
N ALA A 68 9.45 7.23 -4.40
CA ALA A 68 10.89 7.26 -4.65
C ALA A 68 11.21 7.12 -6.14
N THR A 69 10.53 6.22 -6.84
CA THR A 69 10.74 6.02 -8.29
C THR A 69 10.24 7.20 -9.12
N ARG A 70 9.08 7.79 -8.77
CA ARG A 70 8.55 8.99 -9.44
C ARG A 70 9.47 10.21 -9.25
N LYS A 71 9.94 10.48 -8.03
CA LYS A 71 10.80 11.64 -7.73
C LYS A 71 12.18 11.53 -8.37
N ARG A 72 12.79 10.38 -8.32
CA ARG A 72 14.15 10.17 -8.83
C ARG A 72 14.21 9.97 -10.33
N LYS A 73 13.06 9.84 -11.02
CA LYS A 73 12.97 9.46 -12.45
C LYS A 73 13.83 8.22 -12.78
N LEU A 74 14.10 7.40 -11.78
CA LEU A 74 14.84 6.16 -11.96
C LEU A 74 13.83 5.08 -12.38
N PRO A 75 14.05 4.44 -13.53
CA PRO A 75 13.23 3.29 -13.88
C PRO A 75 13.42 2.20 -12.81
N PHE A 76 12.34 1.51 -12.48
CA PHE A 76 12.44 0.34 -11.61
C PHE A 76 13.39 -0.67 -12.24
N PRO A 77 14.26 -1.35 -11.45
CA PRO A 77 15.26 -2.26 -12.01
C PRO A 77 14.63 -3.32 -12.92
N SER A 78 15.13 -3.47 -14.13
CA SER A 78 14.66 -4.53 -15.06
C SER A 78 14.94 -5.93 -14.49
N GLY A 79 14.02 -6.87 -14.75
CA GLY A 79 14.13 -8.25 -14.24
C GLY A 79 13.62 -8.44 -12.82
N VAL A 80 13.09 -7.39 -12.17
CA VAL A 80 12.44 -7.45 -10.85
C VAL A 80 10.93 -7.38 -11.05
N ARG A 81 10.20 -8.35 -10.49
CA ARG A 81 8.74 -8.33 -10.47
C ARG A 81 8.29 -7.46 -9.30
N GLN A 82 7.47 -6.48 -9.59
CA GLN A 82 6.86 -5.62 -8.59
C GLN A 82 5.44 -6.08 -8.31
N GLU A 83 5.14 -6.28 -7.02
CA GLU A 83 3.81 -6.59 -6.53
C GLU A 83 3.39 -5.53 -5.52
N THR A 84 2.12 -5.15 -5.54
CA THR A 84 1.56 -4.22 -4.56
C THR A 84 0.79 -5.00 -3.52
N MET A 85 1.19 -4.87 -2.26
CA MET A 85 0.43 -5.43 -1.14
C MET A 85 -0.66 -4.45 -0.74
N HIS A 86 -1.90 -4.86 -0.93
CA HIS A 86 -3.08 -4.10 -0.53
C HIS A 86 -3.51 -4.46 0.89
N PRO A 87 -4.32 -3.62 1.55
CA PRO A 87 -5.05 -4.03 2.75
C PRO A 87 -5.88 -5.29 2.48
N LEU A 88 -6.17 -6.05 3.52
CA LEU A 88 -6.97 -7.28 3.42
C LEU A 88 -8.32 -6.99 2.75
N SER A 89 -8.69 -7.81 1.78
CA SER A 89 -10.01 -7.83 1.17
C SER A 89 -11.07 -8.34 2.15
N PHE A 90 -12.35 -8.26 1.79
CA PHE A 90 -13.41 -8.85 2.61
C PHE A 90 -13.26 -10.37 2.75
N GLU A 91 -12.83 -11.05 1.70
CA GLU A 91 -12.56 -12.48 1.73
C GLU A 91 -11.45 -12.83 2.71
N GLU A 92 -10.32 -12.10 2.67
CA GLU A 92 -9.22 -12.28 3.62
C GLU A 92 -9.60 -11.92 5.05
N PHE A 93 -10.50 -10.94 5.23
CA PHE A 93 -11.11 -10.63 6.53
C PHE A 93 -11.94 -11.79 7.06
N LEU A 94 -12.73 -12.45 6.19
CA LEU A 94 -13.47 -13.66 6.57
C LEU A 94 -12.52 -14.78 7.00
N TRP A 95 -11.45 -15.03 6.25
CA TRP A 95 -10.43 -16.02 6.63
C TRP A 95 -9.77 -15.68 7.97
N ALA A 96 -9.49 -14.40 8.22
CA ALA A 96 -8.94 -13.99 9.52
C ALA A 96 -9.89 -14.24 10.69
N LEU A 97 -11.18 -14.37 10.45
CA LEU A 97 -12.21 -14.66 11.44
C LEU A 97 -12.63 -16.16 11.49
N ASP A 98 -11.90 -17.04 10.82
CA ASP A 98 -12.19 -18.47 10.69
C ASP A 98 -13.57 -18.75 10.01
N GLU A 99 -13.96 -17.85 9.04
CA GLU A 99 -15.22 -17.89 8.29
C GLU A 99 -14.99 -18.31 6.82
N GLU A 100 -14.07 -19.26 6.57
CA GLU A 100 -13.72 -19.71 5.21
C GLU A 100 -14.91 -20.30 4.47
N GLN A 101 -15.79 -21.02 5.16
CA GLN A 101 -17.02 -21.57 4.55
C GLN A 101 -17.92 -20.46 3.99
N MET A 102 -18.01 -19.33 4.68
CA MET A 102 -18.79 -18.19 4.20
C MET A 102 -18.12 -17.55 2.99
N ALA A 103 -16.80 -17.41 2.99
CA ALA A 103 -16.03 -16.88 1.85
C ALA A 103 -16.26 -17.74 0.59
N ASP A 104 -16.17 -19.05 0.70
CA ASP A 104 -16.40 -19.99 -0.41
C ASP A 104 -17.86 -19.97 -0.90
N ALA A 105 -18.82 -19.91 0.01
CA ALA A 105 -20.22 -19.78 -0.33
C ALA A 105 -20.51 -18.48 -1.09
N ILE A 106 -19.98 -17.34 -0.63
CA ILE A 106 -20.14 -16.05 -1.33
C ILE A 106 -19.57 -16.14 -2.74
N ARG A 107 -18.39 -16.72 -2.93
CA ARG A 107 -17.76 -16.90 -4.24
C ARG A 107 -18.63 -17.77 -5.17
N THR A 108 -19.17 -18.86 -4.66
CA THR A 108 -20.04 -19.76 -5.41
C THR A 108 -21.33 -19.05 -5.84
N HIS A 109 -22.02 -18.39 -4.91
CA HIS A 109 -23.27 -17.69 -5.20
C HIS A 109 -23.08 -16.45 -6.08
N ALA A 110 -21.93 -15.79 -6.02
CA ALA A 110 -21.60 -14.70 -6.95
C ALA A 110 -21.51 -15.20 -8.40
N GLY A 111 -21.07 -16.45 -8.64
CA GLY A 111 -21.03 -17.07 -9.95
C GLY A 111 -22.39 -17.54 -10.46
N THR A 112 -23.26 -18.06 -9.57
CA THR A 112 -24.58 -18.61 -9.94
C THR A 112 -25.71 -17.60 -9.87
N LEU A 113 -25.55 -16.51 -9.11
CA LEU A 113 -26.57 -15.51 -8.78
C LEU A 113 -27.81 -16.10 -8.04
N GLU A 114 -27.65 -17.26 -7.44
CA GLU A 114 -28.69 -17.88 -6.61
C GLU A 114 -28.78 -17.23 -5.23
N THR A 115 -29.92 -17.39 -4.58
CA THR A 115 -30.12 -16.88 -3.21
C THR A 115 -29.25 -17.64 -2.22
N TYR A 116 -28.57 -16.89 -1.36
CA TYR A 116 -27.73 -17.43 -0.30
C TYR A 116 -28.47 -17.37 1.05
N ALA A 117 -28.69 -18.53 1.68
CA ALA A 117 -29.48 -18.62 2.93
C ALA A 117 -28.87 -17.80 4.08
N ALA A 118 -27.54 -17.71 4.18
CA ALA A 118 -26.83 -16.92 5.20
C ALA A 118 -26.51 -15.48 4.75
N HIS A 119 -27.20 -14.94 3.73
CA HIS A 119 -26.96 -13.60 3.19
C HIS A 119 -26.94 -12.49 4.25
N GLN A 120 -27.87 -12.51 5.22
CA GLN A 120 -27.91 -11.51 6.28
C GLN A 120 -26.71 -11.59 7.23
N ALA A 121 -26.21 -12.79 7.50
CA ALA A 121 -24.98 -12.97 8.29
C ALA A 121 -23.77 -12.43 7.52
N ALA A 122 -23.67 -12.73 6.23
CA ALA A 122 -22.61 -12.20 5.36
C ALA A 122 -22.65 -10.66 5.30
N LEU A 123 -23.82 -10.05 5.14
CA LEU A 123 -23.99 -8.60 5.18
C LEU A 123 -23.56 -8.00 6.52
N SER A 124 -23.89 -8.65 7.64
CA SER A 124 -23.47 -8.19 8.97
C SER A 124 -21.94 -8.18 9.10
N LEU A 125 -21.26 -9.22 8.61
CA LEU A 125 -19.79 -9.27 8.59
C LEU A 125 -19.21 -8.25 7.62
N PHE A 126 -19.83 -8.04 6.46
CA PHE A 126 -19.40 -7.01 5.51
C PHE A 126 -19.51 -5.60 6.11
N HIS A 127 -20.58 -5.28 6.84
CA HIS A 127 -20.69 -4.00 7.55
C HIS A 127 -19.60 -3.84 8.62
N ARG A 128 -19.26 -4.92 9.33
CA ARG A 128 -18.13 -4.89 10.29
C ARG A 128 -16.80 -4.65 9.57
N TYR A 129 -16.57 -5.33 8.45
CA TYR A 129 -15.39 -5.09 7.61
C TYR A 129 -15.32 -3.62 7.15
N GLN A 130 -16.43 -3.02 6.74
CA GLN A 130 -16.46 -1.60 6.35
C GLN A 130 -16.04 -0.65 7.50
N ILE A 131 -16.24 -1.04 8.76
CA ILE A 131 -15.86 -0.26 9.94
C ILE A 131 -14.41 -0.56 10.36
N VAL A 132 -14.03 -1.84 10.42
CA VAL A 132 -12.70 -2.30 10.83
C VAL A 132 -11.66 -2.05 9.75
N GLY A 133 -12.06 -2.13 8.47
CA GLY A 133 -11.16 -2.03 7.32
C GLY A 133 -10.29 -3.26 7.14
N GLY A 134 -9.36 -3.17 6.18
CA GLY A 134 -8.45 -4.27 5.82
C GLY A 134 -7.03 -4.12 6.36
N MET A 135 -6.73 -3.14 7.22
CA MET A 135 -5.39 -3.01 7.78
C MET A 135 -5.11 -4.16 8.76
N PRO A 136 -4.00 -4.94 8.57
CA PRO A 136 -3.76 -6.16 9.35
C PRO A 136 -3.78 -5.96 10.87
N ALA A 137 -3.23 -4.84 11.37
CA ALA A 137 -3.24 -4.52 12.79
C ALA A 137 -4.67 -4.37 13.33
N ALA A 138 -5.52 -3.60 12.63
CA ALA A 138 -6.92 -3.38 13.01
C ALA A 138 -7.74 -4.68 12.94
N VAL A 139 -7.54 -5.49 11.89
CA VAL A 139 -8.21 -6.80 11.75
C VAL A 139 -7.77 -7.75 12.86
N ASN A 140 -6.48 -7.79 13.21
CA ASN A 140 -5.97 -8.64 14.28
C ASN A 140 -6.48 -8.21 15.67
N ALA A 141 -6.58 -6.91 15.94
CA ALA A 141 -7.19 -6.39 17.16
C ALA A 141 -8.66 -6.81 17.26
N TYR A 142 -9.43 -6.61 16.18
CA TYR A 142 -10.82 -7.01 16.10
C TYR A 142 -11.01 -8.53 16.29
N ARG A 143 -10.21 -9.35 15.62
CA ARG A 143 -10.27 -10.81 15.70
C ARG A 143 -10.13 -11.32 17.13
N LYS A 144 -9.26 -10.71 17.94
CA LYS A 144 -8.98 -11.16 19.32
C LYS A 144 -10.14 -10.92 20.27
N THR A 145 -10.89 -9.83 20.10
CA THR A 145 -11.86 -9.37 21.09
C THR A 145 -13.27 -9.20 20.52
N LEU A 146 -13.42 -9.21 19.19
CA LEU A 146 -14.61 -8.85 18.44
C LEU A 146 -15.11 -7.44 18.77
N SER A 147 -14.23 -6.58 19.28
CA SER A 147 -14.50 -5.19 19.65
C SER A 147 -14.11 -4.24 18.51
N ILE A 148 -15.07 -3.48 18.03
CA ILE A 148 -14.81 -2.40 17.06
C ILE A 148 -13.92 -1.32 17.68
N GLU A 149 -14.03 -1.08 19.00
CA GLU A 149 -13.25 -0.05 19.67
C GLU A 149 -11.75 -0.40 19.69
N ASP A 150 -11.41 -1.67 19.86
CA ASP A 150 -10.02 -2.10 19.81
C ASP A 150 -9.42 -1.92 18.40
N ALA A 151 -10.21 -2.22 17.36
CA ALA A 151 -9.80 -1.93 15.98
C ALA A 151 -9.59 -0.42 15.73
N ARG A 152 -10.43 0.43 16.33
CA ARG A 152 -10.30 1.89 16.24
C ARG A 152 -9.05 2.44 16.91
N VAL A 153 -8.56 1.79 17.97
CA VAL A 153 -7.25 2.15 18.57
C VAL A 153 -6.16 2.01 17.51
N GLU A 154 -6.07 0.84 16.89
CA GLU A 154 -5.09 0.57 15.84
C GLU A 154 -5.25 1.52 14.63
N GLN A 155 -6.48 1.80 14.22
CA GLN A 155 -6.74 2.75 13.13
C GLN A 155 -6.25 4.16 13.45
N ARG A 156 -6.36 4.61 14.71
CA ARG A 156 -5.83 5.91 15.12
C ARG A 156 -4.30 5.93 15.04
N GLU A 157 -3.63 4.89 15.54
CA GLU A 157 -2.17 4.78 15.48
C GLU A 157 -1.65 4.75 14.03
N ILE A 158 -2.32 3.99 13.14
CA ILE A 158 -1.99 3.97 11.71
C ILE A 158 -2.14 5.36 11.10
N ASN A 159 -3.23 6.07 11.42
CA ASN A 159 -3.47 7.42 10.89
C ASN A 159 -2.46 8.45 11.43
N GLU A 160 -2.01 8.30 12.67
CA GLU A 160 -0.94 9.12 13.26
C GLU A 160 0.39 8.86 12.54
N THR A 161 0.73 7.61 12.26
CA THR A 161 1.92 7.22 11.48
C THR A 161 1.87 7.85 10.09
N TYR A 162 0.77 7.72 9.36
CA TYR A 162 0.61 8.34 8.04
C TYR A 162 0.74 9.88 8.10
N THR A 163 0.19 10.48 9.17
CA THR A 163 0.30 11.93 9.36
C THR A 163 1.73 12.37 9.63
N ALA A 164 2.51 11.58 10.37
CA ALA A 164 3.93 11.81 10.59
C ALA A 164 4.72 11.70 9.28
N ASP A 165 4.51 10.62 8.52
CA ASP A 165 5.15 10.40 7.21
C ASP A 165 4.86 11.54 6.22
N MET A 166 3.61 12.03 6.17
CA MET A 166 3.24 13.17 5.32
C MET A 166 4.01 14.45 5.66
N THR A 167 4.43 14.61 6.92
CA THR A 167 5.09 15.83 7.40
C THR A 167 6.61 15.70 7.43
N ASP A 168 7.18 14.56 7.07
CA ASP A 168 8.62 14.35 6.99
C ASP A 168 9.23 15.26 5.91
N PRO A 169 10.19 16.14 6.27
CA PRO A 169 10.86 17.02 5.33
C PRO A 169 11.59 16.29 4.19
N GLU A 170 12.04 15.06 4.41
CA GLU A 170 12.74 14.26 3.41
C GLU A 170 11.82 13.89 2.23
N ASN A 171 10.52 13.92 2.42
CA ASN A 171 9.55 13.68 1.35
C ASN A 171 9.53 14.79 0.28
N GLY A 172 10.11 15.96 0.58
CA GLY A 172 10.28 17.07 -0.38
C GLY A 172 8.97 17.63 -0.92
N ILE A 173 7.87 17.46 -0.18
CA ILE A 173 6.55 18.04 -0.46
C ILE A 173 6.14 18.96 0.69
N SER A 174 5.11 19.78 0.45
CA SER A 174 4.48 20.51 1.53
C SER A 174 3.66 19.55 2.42
N GLY A 175 4.23 19.09 3.53
CA GLY A 175 3.54 18.22 4.48
C GLY A 175 2.27 18.86 5.05
N VAL A 176 2.24 20.19 5.18
CA VAL A 176 1.04 20.94 5.57
C VAL A 176 -0.06 20.78 4.52
N ALA A 177 0.28 20.87 3.23
CA ALA A 177 -0.68 20.72 2.15
C ALA A 177 -1.16 19.25 2.03
N ALA A 178 -0.26 18.27 2.14
CA ALA A 178 -0.61 16.86 2.12
C ALA A 178 -1.59 16.50 3.25
N ARG A 179 -1.32 16.97 4.47
CA ARG A 179 -2.22 16.77 5.62
C ARG A 179 -3.57 17.46 5.44
N LYS A 180 -3.62 18.66 4.84
CA LYS A 180 -4.90 19.33 4.53
C LYS A 180 -5.72 18.53 3.52
N VAL A 181 -5.09 18.05 2.46
CA VAL A 181 -5.71 17.18 1.46
C VAL A 181 -6.27 15.94 2.15
N TRP A 182 -5.44 15.20 2.89
CA TRP A 182 -5.82 14.00 3.60
C TRP A 182 -7.04 14.22 4.52
N ARG A 183 -6.99 15.24 5.37
CA ARG A 183 -8.08 15.55 6.31
C ARG A 183 -9.38 15.98 5.64
N SER A 184 -9.33 16.54 4.43
CA SER A 184 -10.52 16.95 3.70
C SER A 184 -11.29 15.79 3.06
N MET A 185 -10.61 14.68 2.74
CA MET A 185 -11.17 13.58 1.96
C MET A 185 -12.39 12.93 2.60
N PRO A 186 -12.40 12.53 3.89
CA PRO A 186 -13.56 11.88 4.49
C PRO A 186 -14.80 12.77 4.42
N SER A 187 -14.64 14.06 4.69
CA SER A 187 -15.77 14.99 4.65
C SER A 187 -16.29 15.22 3.23
N GLN A 188 -15.42 15.27 2.24
CA GLN A 188 -15.82 15.39 0.84
C GLN A 188 -16.53 14.14 0.34
N LEU A 189 -16.03 12.95 0.68
CA LEU A 189 -16.65 11.67 0.32
C LEU A 189 -18.02 11.47 0.98
N LEU A 190 -18.21 11.95 2.21
CA LEU A 190 -19.47 11.83 2.93
C LEU A 190 -20.54 12.82 2.45
N ARG A 191 -20.16 14.08 2.17
CA ARG A 191 -21.10 15.16 1.86
C ARG A 191 -21.52 15.21 0.39
N SER A 192 -20.64 14.85 -0.52
CA SER A 192 -20.90 14.99 -1.95
C SER A 192 -21.65 13.81 -2.53
N SER A 193 -22.80 14.07 -3.15
CA SER A 193 -23.54 13.06 -3.93
C SER A 193 -22.75 12.56 -5.13
N THR A 194 -21.92 13.43 -5.72
CA THR A 194 -21.10 13.12 -6.89
C THR A 194 -19.77 12.43 -6.55
N LYS A 195 -19.40 12.39 -5.25
CA LYS A 195 -18.12 11.87 -4.77
C LYS A 195 -16.89 12.48 -5.48
N LYS A 196 -17.06 13.64 -6.13
CA LYS A 196 -15.97 14.34 -6.84
C LYS A 196 -15.13 15.14 -5.86
N PHE A 197 -13.82 14.96 -5.91
CA PHE A 197 -12.87 15.74 -5.12
C PHE A 197 -12.82 17.20 -5.60
N LYS A 198 -12.92 18.16 -4.66
CA LYS A 198 -12.89 19.60 -4.94
C LYS A 198 -11.73 20.26 -4.22
N TYR A 199 -10.83 20.85 -4.97
CA TYR A 199 -9.66 21.57 -4.43
C TYR A 199 -10.04 22.74 -3.51
N SER A 200 -11.16 23.43 -3.80
CA SER A 200 -11.67 24.55 -2.99
C SER A 200 -12.18 24.14 -1.61
N GLU A 201 -12.46 22.85 -1.42
CA GLU A 201 -12.89 22.31 -0.13
C GLU A 201 -11.73 21.89 0.78
N VAL A 202 -10.52 21.79 0.23
CA VAL A 202 -9.28 21.55 0.98
C VAL A 202 -8.89 22.80 1.78
N GLU A 203 -8.93 23.96 1.09
CA GLU A 203 -8.69 25.27 1.67
C GLU A 203 -9.33 26.37 0.83
N ARG A 204 -9.62 27.50 1.47
CA ARG A 204 -10.20 28.67 0.76
C ARG A 204 -9.26 29.11 -0.35
N GLY A 205 -9.76 29.13 -1.60
CA GLY A 205 -8.95 29.45 -2.80
C GLY A 205 -8.01 28.33 -3.23
N GLY A 206 -8.24 27.10 -2.75
CA GLY A 206 -7.50 25.90 -3.18
C GLY A 206 -7.65 25.69 -4.69
N ARG A 207 -6.52 25.50 -5.38
CA ARG A 207 -6.43 25.24 -6.80
C ARG A 207 -5.58 24.01 -7.08
N ARG A 208 -5.87 23.33 -8.18
CA ARG A 208 -5.10 22.16 -8.62
C ARG A 208 -3.59 22.41 -8.59
N ALA A 209 -3.12 23.54 -9.14
CA ALA A 209 -1.70 23.87 -9.21
C ALA A 209 -0.96 23.86 -7.85
N LYS A 210 -1.67 24.08 -6.74
CA LYS A 210 -1.08 24.04 -5.39
C LYS A 210 -1.17 22.69 -4.70
N LEU A 211 -2.13 21.88 -5.10
CA LEU A 211 -2.52 20.66 -4.37
C LEU A 211 -2.26 19.38 -5.16
N ILE A 212 -1.82 19.50 -6.42
CA ILE A 212 -1.54 18.32 -7.26
C ILE A 212 -0.34 17.52 -6.74
N GLU A 213 0.75 18.18 -6.35
CA GLU A 213 1.94 17.51 -5.85
C GLU A 213 1.67 16.72 -4.55
N PRO A 214 0.98 17.28 -3.53
CA PRO A 214 0.50 16.50 -2.39
C PRO A 214 -0.41 15.32 -2.74
N LEU A 215 -1.31 15.48 -3.71
CA LEU A 215 -2.17 14.39 -4.17
C LEU A 215 -1.37 13.27 -4.84
N ASP A 216 -0.46 13.63 -5.75
CA ASP A 216 0.41 12.68 -6.44
C ASP A 216 1.31 11.91 -5.45
N TRP A 217 1.73 12.59 -4.37
CA TRP A 217 2.48 11.92 -3.32
C TRP A 217 1.61 10.92 -2.55
N LEU A 218 0.40 11.31 -2.12
CA LEU A 218 -0.53 10.43 -1.41
C LEU A 218 -0.91 9.19 -2.26
N GLU A 219 -1.12 9.40 -3.56
CA GLU A 219 -1.37 8.30 -4.51
C GLU A 219 -0.13 7.42 -4.68
N GLY A 220 1.05 8.03 -4.86
CA GLY A 220 2.31 7.30 -5.00
C GLY A 220 2.72 6.51 -3.76
N ALA A 221 2.31 6.97 -2.58
CA ALA A 221 2.46 6.26 -1.31
C ALA A 221 1.39 5.17 -1.09
N GLY A 222 0.42 5.03 -2.01
CA GLY A 222 -0.66 4.05 -1.89
C GLY A 222 -1.69 4.35 -0.82
N ILE A 223 -1.68 5.59 -0.26
CA ILE A 223 -2.61 6.00 0.80
C ILE A 223 -4.00 6.30 0.23
N ILE A 224 -4.03 6.79 -1.01
CA ILE A 224 -5.27 7.06 -1.76
C ILE A 224 -5.23 6.41 -3.13
N SER A 225 -6.40 6.22 -3.69
CA SER A 225 -6.61 5.81 -5.09
C SER A 225 -7.36 6.91 -5.83
N VAL A 226 -6.84 7.32 -7.00
CA VAL A 226 -7.48 8.32 -7.84
C VAL A 226 -8.26 7.63 -8.95
N ASN A 227 -9.59 7.81 -8.93
CA ASN A 227 -10.47 7.33 -9.98
C ASN A 227 -10.86 8.49 -10.89
N ASN A 228 -10.45 8.43 -12.15
CA ASN A 228 -10.82 9.44 -13.13
C ASN A 228 -12.18 9.09 -13.75
N LEU A 229 -12.99 10.13 -13.99
CA LEU A 229 -14.18 9.98 -14.79
C LEU A 229 -13.78 9.82 -16.26
N THR A 230 -14.51 8.99 -16.99
CA THR A 230 -14.36 8.83 -18.45
C THR A 230 -15.61 9.33 -19.16
N GLU A 231 -15.46 9.86 -20.39
CA GLU A 231 -16.58 10.33 -21.20
C GLU A 231 -17.41 9.17 -21.78
N GLY A 232 -16.83 7.99 -21.90
CA GLY A 232 -17.47 6.80 -22.45
C GLY A 232 -17.11 5.53 -21.69
N ILE A 233 -17.84 4.47 -21.99
CA ILE A 233 -17.61 3.12 -21.45
C ILE A 233 -16.89 2.21 -22.45
N GLU A 234 -16.66 2.68 -23.67
CA GLU A 234 -15.96 1.93 -24.71
C GLU A 234 -14.46 2.30 -24.76
N PRO A 235 -13.57 1.32 -24.92
CA PRO A 235 -12.13 1.58 -25.10
C PRO A 235 -11.83 2.37 -26.40
N PRO A 236 -10.80 3.25 -26.40
CA PRO A 236 -9.95 3.58 -25.28
C PRO A 236 -10.63 4.51 -24.28
N LEU A 237 -10.52 4.18 -22.97
CA LEU A 237 -11.08 4.99 -21.90
C LEU A 237 -10.21 6.24 -21.71
N VAL A 238 -10.70 7.39 -22.13
CA VAL A 238 -10.01 8.67 -22.00
C VAL A 238 -10.51 9.36 -20.72
N PRO A 239 -9.61 9.79 -19.81
CA PRO A 239 -10.00 10.55 -18.63
C PRO A 239 -10.69 11.86 -19.04
N PHE A 240 -11.73 12.22 -18.31
CA PHE A 240 -12.38 13.52 -18.46
C PHE A 240 -11.39 14.63 -18.09
N ALA A 241 -11.18 15.62 -18.97
CA ALA A 241 -10.24 16.71 -18.80
C ALA A 241 -10.70 17.75 -17.75
#